data_e511b2d6e61bbff4b2fe43e9f2043494
#
_entry.id   e511b2d6e61bbff4b2fe43e9f2043494
#
_cell.length_a   1.000
_cell.length_b   1.000
_cell.length_c   1.000
_cell.angle_alpha   90.00
_cell.angle_beta   90.00
_cell.angle_gamma   90.00
#
_symmetry.space_group_name_H-M   'P 1'
#
loop_
_entity.id
_entity.type
_entity.pdbx_description
1 polymer ?
#
loop_
_entity_poly.entity_id
_entity_poly.type
_entity_poly.pdbx_seq_one_letter_code
_entity_poly.pdbx_strand_id
1 'polypeptide(L)'
;MRIDKYLNAVNITKRRSVAQDMISSGVVSINDKVVKASKNVEIGNVITVTYLKGAKKYEVLAIPTTKSTPKAEQERYIKEVS
;
A
#
# COMPACT_ATOMS: atom_id res chain seq x y z
N MET A 1 10.40 4.11 -2.28
CA MET A 1 9.11 4.73 -2.69
C MET A 1 8.27 4.99 -1.46
N ARG A 2 7.67 6.17 -1.36
CA ARG A 2 6.77 6.51 -0.23
C ARG A 2 5.53 5.64 -0.29
N ILE A 3 4.99 5.30 0.89
CA ILE A 3 3.83 4.41 0.98
C ILE A 3 2.59 5.01 0.29
N ASP A 4 2.36 6.31 0.36
CA ASP A 4 1.23 6.95 -0.32
C ASP A 4 1.31 6.75 -1.83
N LYS A 5 2.51 6.89 -2.40
CA LYS A 5 2.75 6.67 -3.82
C LYS A 5 2.64 5.18 -4.17
N TYR A 6 3.15 4.31 -3.31
CA TYR A 6 3.11 2.86 -3.53
C TYR A 6 1.66 2.35 -3.60
N LEU A 7 0.82 2.73 -2.64
CA LEU A 7 -0.58 2.29 -2.60
C LEU A 7 -1.33 2.71 -3.86
N ASN A 8 -1.04 3.90 -4.39
CA ASN A 8 -1.64 4.33 -5.64
C ASN A 8 -1.04 3.59 -6.84
N ALA A 9 0.28 3.41 -6.87
CA ALA A 9 0.95 2.74 -7.99
C ALA A 9 0.51 1.29 -8.17
N VAL A 10 0.21 0.57 -7.09
CA VAL A 10 -0.25 -0.82 -7.14
C VAL A 10 -1.77 -0.96 -7.12
N ASN A 11 -2.49 0.15 -7.33
CA ASN A 11 -3.95 0.17 -7.48
C ASN A 11 -4.75 -0.23 -6.23
N ILE A 12 -4.16 -0.13 -5.03
CA ILE A 12 -4.90 -0.31 -3.78
C ILE A 12 -5.82 0.89 -3.58
N THR A 13 -5.34 2.08 -3.93
CA THR A 13 -6.16 3.30 -3.96
C THR A 13 -6.20 3.85 -5.38
N LYS A 14 -7.31 4.49 -5.74
CA LYS A 14 -7.46 5.08 -7.07
C LYS A 14 -6.68 6.37 -7.23
N ARG A 15 -6.43 7.09 -6.13
CA ARG A 15 -5.72 8.37 -6.14
C ARG A 15 -4.74 8.40 -4.97
N ARG A 16 -3.62 9.10 -5.17
CA ARG A 16 -2.63 9.30 -4.12
C ARG A 16 -3.20 10.07 -2.93
N SER A 17 -4.09 11.03 -3.17
CA SER A 17 -4.75 11.79 -2.11
C SER A 17 -5.59 10.89 -1.21
N VAL A 18 -6.25 9.88 -1.77
CA VAL A 18 -7.00 8.90 -0.99
C VAL A 18 -6.04 8.09 -0.11
N ALA A 19 -4.89 7.68 -0.65
CA ALA A 19 -3.87 6.99 0.13
C ALA A 19 -3.39 7.86 1.30
N GLN A 20 -3.14 9.13 1.05
CA GLN A 20 -2.70 10.07 2.10
C GLN A 20 -3.77 10.22 3.19
N ASP A 21 -5.03 10.33 2.81
CA ASP A 21 -6.13 10.44 3.77
C ASP A 21 -6.26 9.19 4.64
N MET A 22 -6.14 8.01 4.04
CA MET A 22 -6.19 6.75 4.77
C MET A 22 -5.04 6.63 5.76
N ILE A 23 -3.84 6.99 5.34
CA ILE A 23 -2.66 6.95 6.20
C ILE A 23 -2.82 7.94 7.35
N SER A 24 -3.29 9.15 7.08
CA SER A 24 -3.54 10.18 8.11
C SER A 24 -4.59 9.74 9.12
N SER A 25 -5.55 8.93 8.69
CA SER A 25 -6.60 8.40 9.57
C SER A 25 -6.09 7.24 10.45
N GLY A 26 -4.85 6.78 10.25
CA GLY A 26 -4.28 5.70 11.04
C GLY A 26 -4.75 4.30 10.65
N VAL A 27 -5.36 4.15 9.47
CA VAL A 27 -5.87 2.85 9.01
C VAL A 27 -4.87 2.07 8.18
N VAL A 28 -3.67 2.61 7.96
CA VAL A 28 -2.61 1.94 7.21
C VAL A 28 -1.41 1.72 8.12
N SER A 29 -0.91 0.50 8.15
CA SER A 29 0.27 0.15 8.95
C SER A 29 1.23 -0.72 8.12
N ILE A 30 2.50 -0.72 8.52
CA ILE A 30 3.52 -1.60 7.96
C ILE A 30 4.04 -2.45 9.11
N ASN A 31 4.00 -3.76 8.96
CA ASN A 31 4.46 -4.72 9.97
C ASN A 31 3.83 -4.41 11.34
N ASP A 32 2.51 -4.13 11.34
CA ASP A 32 1.69 -3.84 12.51
C ASP A 32 1.99 -2.50 13.21
N LYS A 33 2.71 -1.59 12.53
CA LYS A 33 2.97 -0.23 13.04
C LYS A 33 2.33 0.80 12.13
N VAL A 34 1.51 1.67 12.70
CA VAL A 34 0.94 2.81 11.97
C VAL A 34 2.07 3.71 11.47
N VAL A 35 1.98 4.13 10.21
CA VAL A 35 3.04 4.87 9.54
C VAL A 35 2.52 6.20 9.00
N LYS A 36 3.47 7.09 8.66
CA LYS A 36 3.18 8.35 7.99
C LYS A 36 3.24 8.17 6.48
N ALA A 37 2.59 9.07 5.73
CA ALA A 37 2.56 9.02 4.27
C ALA A 37 3.96 9.05 3.63
N SER A 38 4.92 9.65 4.30
CA SER A 38 6.30 9.76 3.83
C SER A 38 7.15 8.51 4.11
N LYS A 39 6.61 7.52 4.81
CA LYS A 39 7.35 6.29 5.10
C LYS A 39 7.67 5.54 3.81
N ASN A 40 8.92 5.16 3.64
CA ASN A 40 9.34 4.35 2.50
C ASN A 40 8.92 2.90 2.67
N VAL A 41 8.42 2.32 1.58
CA VAL A 41 8.05 0.91 1.51
C VAL A 41 9.27 0.11 1.07
N GLU A 42 9.47 -1.06 1.68
CA GLU A 42 10.56 -1.98 1.33
C GLU A 42 9.99 -3.34 0.97
N ILE A 43 10.72 -4.08 0.12
CA ILE A 43 10.35 -5.45 -0.24
C ILE A 43 10.30 -6.29 1.03
N GLY A 44 9.25 -7.09 1.17
CA GLY A 44 9.03 -7.92 2.35
C GLY A 44 8.16 -7.27 3.41
N ASN A 45 7.87 -5.96 3.31
CA ASN A 45 6.93 -5.31 4.23
C ASN A 45 5.53 -5.90 4.07
N VAL A 46 4.81 -6.01 5.19
CA VAL A 46 3.39 -6.38 5.19
C VAL A 46 2.58 -5.13 5.50
N ILE A 47 1.83 -4.65 4.53
CA ILE A 47 0.97 -3.48 4.67
C ILE A 47 -0.42 -3.93 5.09
N THR A 48 -0.93 -3.40 6.20
CA THR A 48 -2.29 -3.67 6.66
C THR A 48 -3.13 -2.43 6.40
N VAL A 49 -4.25 -2.62 5.70
CA VAL A 49 -5.23 -1.56 5.44
C VAL A 49 -6.52 -1.95 6.13
N THR A 50 -6.97 -1.13 7.07
CA THR A 50 -8.20 -1.38 7.81
C THR A 50 -9.37 -0.67 7.15
N TYR A 51 -10.38 -1.44 6.76
CA TYR A 51 -11.63 -0.94 6.18
C TYR A 51 -12.76 -1.10 7.18
N LEU A 52 -13.91 -0.49 6.90
CA LEU A 52 -15.10 -0.64 7.74
C LEU A 52 -15.53 -2.10 7.90
N LYS A 53 -15.31 -2.92 6.88
CA LYS A 53 -15.71 -4.33 6.88
C LYS A 53 -14.61 -5.27 7.37
N GLY A 54 -13.46 -4.75 7.77
CA GLY A 54 -12.34 -5.54 8.23
C GLY A 54 -11.01 -5.07 7.66
N ALA A 55 -9.94 -5.79 7.95
CA ALA A 55 -8.61 -5.44 7.50
C ALA A 55 -8.13 -6.38 6.41
N LYS A 56 -7.33 -5.85 5.49
CA LYS A 56 -6.63 -6.66 4.47
C LYS A 56 -5.14 -6.45 4.63
N LYS A 57 -4.38 -7.54 4.46
CA LYS A 57 -2.92 -7.49 4.54
C LYS A 57 -2.33 -7.79 3.17
N TYR A 58 -1.29 -7.03 2.83
CA TYR A 58 -0.61 -7.17 1.55
C TYR A 58 0.89 -7.24 1.78
N GLU A 59 1.55 -8.20 1.15
CA GLU A 59 3.00 -8.29 1.18
C GLU A 59 3.59 -7.55 -0.02
N VAL A 60 4.61 -6.74 0.22
CA VAL A 60 5.34 -6.03 -0.83
C VAL A 60 6.31 -6.98 -1.50
N LEU A 61 6.07 -7.33 -2.76
CA LEU A 61 6.91 -8.25 -3.52
C LEU A 61 7.97 -7.50 -4.33
N ALA A 62 7.63 -6.32 -4.82
CA ALA A 62 8.54 -5.48 -5.59
C ALA A 62 8.09 -4.03 -5.52
N ILE A 63 8.99 -3.12 -5.82
CA ILE A 63 8.70 -1.68 -5.86
C ILE A 63 8.61 -1.27 -7.33
N PRO A 64 7.45 -0.76 -7.81
CA PRO A 64 7.35 -0.34 -9.20
C PRO A 64 8.22 0.89 -9.48
N THR A 65 8.76 0.96 -10.68
CA THR A 65 9.57 2.10 -11.13
C THR A 65 8.74 3.16 -11.85
N THR A 66 7.47 2.86 -12.11
CA THR A 66 6.53 3.75 -12.80
C THR A 66 5.49 4.31 -11.84
N LYS A 67 4.78 5.36 -12.26
CA LYS A 67 3.75 6.00 -11.43
C LYS A 67 2.54 5.12 -11.19
N SER A 68 2.28 4.17 -12.08
CA SER A 68 1.17 3.24 -11.93
C SER A 68 1.52 1.93 -12.63
N THR A 69 0.88 0.85 -12.22
CA THR A 69 1.06 -0.46 -12.85
C THR A 69 -0.27 -0.90 -13.47
N PRO A 70 -0.22 -1.56 -14.64
CA PRO A 70 -1.42 -2.19 -15.19
C PRO A 70 -1.96 -3.22 -14.21
N LYS A 71 -3.29 -3.36 -14.14
CA LYS A 71 -3.91 -4.35 -13.25
C LYS A 71 -3.40 -5.76 -13.50
N ALA A 72 -3.09 -6.09 -14.75
CA ALA A 72 -2.57 -7.41 -15.10
C ALA A 72 -1.20 -7.70 -14.49
N GLU A 73 -0.43 -6.67 -14.13
CA GLU A 73 0.90 -6.81 -13.56
C GLU A 73 0.95 -6.54 -12.04
N GLN A 74 -0.18 -6.15 -11.46
CA GLN A 74 -0.26 -5.81 -10.05
C GLN A 74 0.27 -6.92 -9.13
N GLU A 75 0.01 -8.18 -9.48
CA GLU A 75 0.43 -9.34 -8.70
C GLU A 75 1.95 -9.51 -8.63
N ARG A 76 2.69 -8.86 -9.51
CA ARG A 76 4.16 -8.88 -9.47
C ARG A 76 4.72 -8.01 -8.36
N TYR A 77 3.94 -7.03 -7.91
CA TYR A 77 4.40 -6.03 -6.96
C TYR A 77 3.81 -6.23 -5.57
N ILE A 78 2.62 -6.79 -5.48
CA ILE A 78 1.91 -6.93 -4.23
C ILE A 78 1.07 -8.20 -4.21
N LYS A 79 0.98 -8.84 -3.03
CA LYS A 79 0.22 -10.07 -2.84
C LYS A 79 -0.67 -9.91 -1.61
N GLU A 80 -1.96 -10.20 -1.75
CA GLU A 80 -2.87 -10.24 -0.60
C GLU A 80 -2.57 -11.51 0.21
N VAL A 81 -2.31 -11.35 1.51
CA VAL A 81 -1.88 -12.45 2.39
C VAL A 81 -2.84 -12.73 3.55
N SER A 82 -4.00 -12.11 3.54
CA SER A 82 -5.00 -12.39 4.58
C SER A 82 -6.33 -12.76 3.99
#